data_d6a72f0529232c42c19c8fc70cd046d0
#
_entry.id   d6a72f0529232c42c19c8fc70cd046d0
#
_cell.length_a   1.000
_cell.length_b   1.000
_cell.length_c   1.000
_cell.angle_alpha   90.00
_cell.angle_beta   90.00
_cell.angle_gamma   90.00
#
_symmetry.space_group_name_H-M   'P 1'
#
loop_
_entity.id
_entity.type
_entity.pdbx_description
1 polymer ?
#
loop_
_entity_poly.entity_id
_entity_poly.type
_entity_poly.pdbx_seq_one_letter_code
_entity_poly.pdbx_strand_id
1 'polypeptide(L)'
;VKKALWLKLYTGVRGAELLSAEAHHFDLENKLWRIPAMHVKQFRRRVILGMQVPDYLIPLSDQAIEVVRSALDWSSGEKYVFSSPRHAGKSLHFNTLNTVIRRMGYTSEQLSSHGLRSTLSTILNDSGLFQSSWIEAQLSHTDKDQTRGSYNHAEYLNQRQEMMQWWADYLDQCLLINKNA
;
A
#
# COMPACT_ATOMS: atom_id res chain seq x y z
N VAL A 1 -13.44 -2.81 -5.64
CA VAL A 1 -13.08 -3.07 -4.23
C VAL A 1 -12.08 -4.22 -4.11
N LYS A 2 -12.27 -5.39 -4.79
CA LYS A 2 -11.29 -6.50 -4.74
C LYS A 2 -9.87 -6.03 -5.10
N LYS A 3 -9.71 -5.27 -6.19
CA LYS A 3 -8.42 -4.71 -6.62
C LYS A 3 -7.79 -3.80 -5.54
N ALA A 4 -8.60 -3.02 -4.83
CA ALA A 4 -8.13 -2.19 -3.72
C ALA A 4 -7.59 -3.03 -2.55
N LEU A 5 -8.25 -4.15 -2.22
CA LEU A 5 -7.76 -5.08 -1.20
C LEU A 5 -6.44 -5.75 -1.62
N TRP A 6 -6.34 -6.19 -2.88
CA TRP A 6 -5.11 -6.78 -3.40
C TRP A 6 -3.96 -5.78 -3.42
N LEU A 7 -4.16 -4.57 -3.93
CA LEU A 7 -3.10 -3.56 -3.92
C LEU A 7 -2.65 -3.23 -2.49
N LYS A 8 -3.61 -3.14 -1.56
CA LYS A 8 -3.29 -2.94 -0.15
C LYS A 8 -2.48 -4.09 0.45
N LEU A 9 -2.80 -5.32 0.10
CA LEU A 9 -2.07 -6.50 0.55
C LEU A 9 -0.65 -6.53 -0.04
N TYR A 10 -0.50 -6.25 -1.33
CA TYR A 10 0.80 -6.23 -1.99
C TYR A 10 1.71 -5.09 -1.53
N THR A 11 1.17 -3.95 -1.08
CA THR A 11 1.97 -2.76 -0.80
C THR A 11 2.08 -2.40 0.69
N GLY A 12 1.16 -2.89 1.50
CA GLY A 12 1.08 -2.54 2.92
C GLY A 12 0.68 -1.08 3.21
N VAL A 13 0.23 -0.30 2.24
CA VAL A 13 -0.17 1.10 2.43
C VAL A 13 -1.38 1.23 3.35
N ARG A 14 -1.54 2.41 3.97
CA ARG A 14 -2.72 2.69 4.79
C ARG A 14 -3.96 2.90 3.93
N GLY A 15 -5.13 2.66 4.52
CA GLY A 15 -6.39 2.83 3.80
C GLY A 15 -6.59 4.23 3.22
N ALA A 16 -6.19 5.28 3.94
CA ALA A 16 -6.29 6.65 3.44
C ALA A 16 -5.36 6.91 2.24
N GLU A 17 -4.13 6.39 2.29
CA GLU A 17 -3.16 6.46 1.19
C GLU A 17 -3.71 5.74 -0.05
N LEU A 18 -4.24 4.52 0.13
CA LEU A 18 -4.87 3.75 -0.94
C LEU A 18 -6.04 4.48 -1.59
N LEU A 19 -6.93 5.03 -0.79
CA LEU A 19 -8.16 5.65 -1.28
C LEU A 19 -7.94 7.04 -1.88
N SER A 20 -6.80 7.67 -1.63
CA SER A 20 -6.38 8.92 -2.28
C SER A 20 -5.62 8.71 -3.58
N ALA A 21 -5.44 7.46 -4.04
CA ALA A 21 -4.70 7.14 -5.25
C ALA A 21 -5.38 7.72 -6.50
N GLU A 22 -4.62 8.47 -7.28
CA GLU A 22 -5.00 9.01 -8.59
C GLU A 22 -4.09 8.41 -9.67
N ALA A 23 -4.54 8.35 -10.92
CA ALA A 23 -3.81 7.68 -11.99
C ALA A 23 -2.37 8.21 -12.17
N HIS A 24 -2.18 9.52 -12.08
CA HIS A 24 -0.88 10.17 -12.25
C HIS A 24 0.12 9.91 -11.09
N HIS A 25 -0.32 9.29 -10.00
CA HIS A 25 0.55 8.86 -8.91
C HIS A 25 1.37 7.63 -9.28
N PHE A 26 0.99 6.87 -10.31
CA PHE A 26 1.62 5.60 -10.69
C PHE A 26 2.57 5.76 -11.86
N ASP A 27 3.82 5.41 -11.65
CA ASP A 27 4.87 5.27 -12.65
C ASP A 27 5.13 3.77 -12.86
N LEU A 28 4.34 3.18 -13.77
CA LEU A 28 4.36 1.73 -13.98
C LEU A 28 5.61 1.24 -14.72
N GLU A 29 6.29 2.11 -15.46
CA GLU A 29 7.54 1.79 -16.15
C GLU A 29 8.67 1.62 -15.13
N ASN A 30 8.73 2.51 -14.13
CA ASN A 30 9.70 2.46 -13.06
C ASN A 30 9.23 1.64 -11.85
N LYS A 31 8.06 0.98 -11.95
CA LYS A 31 7.45 0.17 -10.87
C LYS A 31 7.29 0.95 -9.56
N LEU A 32 6.81 2.19 -9.65
CA LEU A 32 6.67 3.08 -8.50
C LEU A 32 5.26 3.64 -8.36
N TRP A 33 4.83 3.78 -7.13
CA TRP A 33 3.69 4.58 -6.74
C TRP A 33 4.17 5.75 -5.87
N ARG A 34 3.94 6.98 -6.33
CA ARG A 34 4.29 8.23 -5.63
C ARG A 34 3.07 8.72 -4.86
N ILE A 35 3.09 8.61 -3.55
CA ILE A 35 2.01 9.10 -2.70
C ILE A 35 2.39 10.51 -2.22
N PRO A 36 1.62 11.55 -2.58
CA PRO A 36 1.88 12.91 -2.11
C PRO A 36 1.97 12.98 -0.59
N ALA A 37 2.96 13.69 -0.06
CA ALA A 37 3.23 13.77 1.38
C ALA A 37 2.00 14.20 2.20
N MET A 38 1.14 15.06 1.64
CA MET A 38 -0.11 15.50 2.27
C MET A 38 -1.09 14.34 2.53
N HIS A 39 -1.03 13.27 1.73
CA HIS A 39 -1.90 12.10 1.88
C HIS A 39 -1.35 11.07 2.89
N VAL A 40 -0.10 11.21 3.30
CA VAL A 40 0.56 10.32 4.27
C VAL A 40 0.33 10.83 5.69
N LYS A 41 -0.31 10.02 6.53
CA LYS A 41 -0.72 10.42 7.90
C LYS A 41 0.43 11.02 8.71
N GLN A 42 1.61 10.42 8.67
CA GLN A 42 2.79 10.85 9.43
C GLN A 42 3.42 12.15 8.91
N PHE A 43 3.22 12.48 7.62
CA PHE A 43 3.84 13.64 6.99
C PHE A 43 2.94 14.86 6.98
N ARG A 44 1.62 14.63 7.01
CA ARG A 44 0.61 15.67 6.85
C ARG A 44 0.81 16.87 7.76
N ARG A 45 1.13 16.65 9.05
CA ARG A 45 1.37 17.74 10.00
C ARG A 45 2.55 18.61 9.58
N ARG A 46 3.65 18.02 9.11
CA ARG A 46 4.85 18.75 8.66
C ARG A 46 4.56 19.56 7.40
N VAL A 47 3.82 18.98 6.45
CA VAL A 47 3.38 19.70 5.24
C VAL A 47 2.49 20.90 5.61
N ILE A 48 1.54 20.75 6.53
CA ILE A 48 0.68 21.83 7.01
C ILE A 48 1.50 22.95 7.68
N LEU A 49 2.60 22.61 8.35
CA LEU A 49 3.52 23.56 8.96
C LEU A 49 4.49 24.21 7.94
N GLY A 50 4.29 24.01 6.65
CA GLY A 50 5.11 24.60 5.58
C GLY A 50 6.47 23.91 5.38
N MET A 51 6.72 22.76 5.99
CA MET A 51 7.95 22.02 5.79
C MET A 51 7.95 21.34 4.40
N GLN A 52 9.09 21.34 3.73
CA GLN A 52 9.28 20.53 2.53
C GLN A 52 9.41 19.05 2.95
N VAL A 53 8.44 18.24 2.54
CA VAL A 53 8.43 16.80 2.79
C VAL A 53 8.31 16.11 1.43
N PRO A 54 9.27 15.23 1.07
CA PRO A 54 9.20 14.52 -0.20
C PRO A 54 8.03 13.55 -0.22
N ASP A 55 7.58 13.22 -1.43
CA ASP A 55 6.55 12.21 -1.64
C ASP A 55 7.00 10.85 -1.13
N TYR A 56 6.04 10.07 -0.69
CA TYR A 56 6.28 8.72 -0.22
C TYR A 56 6.30 7.74 -1.40
N LEU A 57 7.46 7.13 -1.64
CA LEU A 57 7.68 6.20 -2.73
C LEU A 57 7.37 4.78 -2.29
N ILE A 58 6.47 4.13 -3.01
CA ILE A 58 6.10 2.73 -2.82
C ILE A 58 6.57 1.94 -4.05
N PRO A 59 7.53 1.00 -3.91
CA PRO A 59 7.87 0.08 -4.97
C PRO A 59 6.71 -0.90 -5.21
N LEU A 60 6.46 -1.20 -6.48
CA LEU A 60 5.41 -2.10 -6.92
C LEU A 60 6.03 -3.41 -7.43
N SER A 61 5.56 -4.54 -6.91
CA SER A 61 5.80 -5.84 -7.50
C SER A 61 5.09 -6.01 -8.83
N ASP A 62 5.45 -7.01 -9.62
CA ASP A 62 4.80 -7.30 -10.91
C ASP A 62 3.30 -7.57 -10.72
N GLN A 63 2.91 -8.31 -9.69
CA GLN A 63 1.52 -8.56 -9.33
C GLN A 63 0.77 -7.28 -8.94
N ALA A 64 1.42 -6.37 -8.22
CA ALA A 64 0.83 -5.09 -7.86
C ALA A 64 0.60 -4.21 -9.11
N ILE A 65 1.53 -4.22 -10.08
CA ILE A 65 1.40 -3.52 -11.36
C ILE A 65 0.19 -4.03 -12.12
N GLU A 66 -0.01 -5.34 -12.23
CA GLU A 66 -1.19 -5.92 -12.91
C GLU A 66 -2.49 -5.48 -12.25
N VAL A 67 -2.53 -5.46 -10.91
CA VAL A 67 -3.69 -4.95 -10.17
C VAL A 67 -3.94 -3.48 -10.47
N VAL A 68 -2.89 -2.65 -10.52
CA VAL A 68 -2.99 -1.21 -10.83
C VAL A 68 -3.46 -1.00 -12.25
N ARG A 69 -2.86 -1.65 -13.27
CA ARG A 69 -3.29 -1.57 -14.67
C ARG A 69 -4.78 -1.87 -14.80
N SER A 70 -5.18 -3.02 -14.27
CA SER A 70 -6.59 -3.41 -14.30
C SER A 70 -7.52 -2.47 -13.51
N ALA A 71 -7.03 -1.77 -12.49
CA ALA A 71 -7.79 -0.78 -11.76
C ALA A 71 -7.93 0.53 -12.55
N LEU A 72 -6.87 0.97 -13.24
CA LEU A 72 -6.86 2.14 -14.12
C LEU A 72 -7.81 1.98 -15.29
N ASP A 73 -7.82 0.81 -15.95
CA ASP A 73 -8.77 0.50 -17.03
C ASP A 73 -10.22 0.64 -16.56
N TRP A 74 -10.52 0.15 -15.35
CA TRP A 74 -11.85 0.23 -14.76
C TRP A 74 -12.25 1.66 -14.36
N SER A 75 -11.30 2.48 -13.91
CA SER A 75 -11.52 3.85 -13.44
C SER A 75 -11.24 4.91 -14.49
N SER A 76 -11.16 4.55 -15.75
CA SER A 76 -10.87 5.46 -16.85
C SER A 76 -11.81 6.68 -16.83
N GLY A 77 -11.21 7.88 -16.79
CA GLY A 77 -11.96 9.14 -16.69
C GLY A 77 -12.36 9.56 -15.27
N GLU A 78 -12.15 8.73 -14.26
CA GLU A 78 -12.40 9.07 -12.86
C GLU A 78 -11.16 9.71 -12.21
N LYS A 79 -11.39 10.61 -11.24
CA LYS A 79 -10.30 11.23 -10.48
C LYS A 79 -9.48 10.19 -9.70
N TYR A 80 -10.16 9.27 -9.00
CA TYR A 80 -9.53 8.28 -8.14
C TYR A 80 -9.51 6.90 -8.77
N VAL A 81 -8.40 6.20 -8.67
CA VAL A 81 -8.26 4.80 -9.13
C VAL A 81 -9.28 3.87 -8.45
N PHE A 82 -9.62 4.15 -7.21
CA PHE A 82 -10.65 3.43 -6.46
C PHE A 82 -11.87 4.32 -6.23
N SER A 83 -12.55 4.67 -7.32
CA SER A 83 -13.73 5.53 -7.32
C SER A 83 -14.94 4.87 -6.69
N SER A 84 -15.80 5.70 -6.12
CA SER A 84 -17.08 5.29 -5.55
C SER A 84 -18.11 5.05 -6.66
N PRO A 85 -18.73 3.86 -6.74
CA PRO A 85 -19.79 3.61 -7.74
C PRO A 85 -21.08 4.39 -7.45
N ARG A 86 -21.21 4.96 -6.25
CA ARG A 86 -22.42 5.69 -5.81
C ARG A 86 -22.27 7.20 -5.89
N HIS A 87 -21.04 7.71 -5.90
CA HIS A 87 -20.75 9.15 -5.82
C HIS A 87 -19.66 9.50 -6.82
N ALA A 88 -20.03 10.05 -7.95
CA ALA A 88 -19.09 10.49 -8.99
C ALA A 88 -18.04 11.46 -8.41
N GLY A 89 -16.81 11.32 -8.84
CA GLY A 89 -15.68 12.15 -8.40
C GLY A 89 -15.22 11.92 -6.96
N LYS A 90 -15.77 10.93 -6.25
CA LYS A 90 -15.32 10.56 -4.90
C LYS A 90 -14.64 9.20 -4.90
N SER A 91 -13.68 9.02 -4.00
CA SER A 91 -13.08 7.71 -3.74
C SER A 91 -14.04 6.77 -2.98
N LEU A 92 -13.72 5.48 -2.94
CA LEU A 92 -14.41 4.54 -2.05
C LEU A 92 -14.40 5.06 -0.60
N HIS A 93 -15.48 4.80 0.11
CA HIS A 93 -15.56 5.13 1.53
C HIS A 93 -14.58 4.26 2.34
N PHE A 94 -13.97 4.83 3.39
CA PHE A 94 -12.92 4.18 4.18
C PHE A 94 -13.33 2.84 4.80
N ASN A 95 -14.63 2.69 5.15
CA ASN A 95 -15.16 1.42 5.68
C ASN A 95 -15.41 0.35 4.62
N THR A 96 -15.36 0.69 3.32
CA THR A 96 -15.73 -0.24 2.24
C THR A 96 -14.89 -1.51 2.24
N LEU A 97 -13.59 -1.38 2.51
CA LEU A 97 -12.67 -2.53 2.56
C LEU A 97 -13.08 -3.50 3.67
N ASN A 98 -13.34 -2.99 4.87
CA ASN A 98 -13.79 -3.83 5.98
C ASN A 98 -15.17 -4.43 5.73
N THR A 99 -16.09 -3.67 5.11
CA THR A 99 -17.41 -4.19 4.73
C THR A 99 -17.30 -5.38 3.78
N VAL A 100 -16.38 -5.32 2.81
CA VAL A 100 -16.17 -6.46 1.90
C VAL A 100 -15.55 -7.65 2.63
N ILE A 101 -14.57 -7.43 3.50
CA ILE A 101 -13.98 -8.49 4.33
C ILE A 101 -15.06 -9.19 5.18
N ARG A 102 -16.00 -8.42 5.79
CA ARG A 102 -17.15 -8.98 6.53
C ARG A 102 -18.05 -9.84 5.62
N ARG A 103 -18.32 -9.37 4.40
CA ARG A 103 -19.14 -10.13 3.42
C ARG A 103 -18.44 -11.39 2.92
N MET A 104 -17.13 -11.49 3.03
CA MET A 104 -16.37 -12.73 2.77
C MET A 104 -16.42 -13.72 3.93
N GLY A 105 -17.09 -13.38 5.04
CA GLY A 105 -17.28 -14.25 6.21
C GLY A 105 -16.30 -14.03 7.36
N TYR A 106 -15.30 -13.14 7.22
CA TYR A 106 -14.35 -12.88 8.30
C TYR A 106 -14.91 -11.93 9.35
N THR A 107 -14.74 -12.25 10.64
CA THR A 107 -15.05 -11.34 11.74
C THR A 107 -14.00 -10.22 11.88
N SER A 108 -14.29 -9.19 12.68
CA SER A 108 -13.34 -8.09 12.96
C SER A 108 -12.07 -8.56 13.65
N GLU A 109 -12.18 -9.62 14.43
CA GLU A 109 -11.07 -10.21 15.18
C GLU A 109 -10.17 -11.07 14.28
N GLN A 110 -10.77 -11.75 13.28
CA GLN A 110 -10.03 -12.59 12.36
C GLN A 110 -9.26 -11.79 11.31
N LEU A 111 -9.92 -10.80 10.68
CA LEU A 111 -9.30 -10.03 9.60
C LEU A 111 -9.89 -8.62 9.51
N SER A 112 -9.01 -7.65 9.35
CA SER A 112 -9.35 -6.27 9.02
C SER A 112 -8.46 -5.74 7.89
N SER A 113 -8.89 -4.68 7.22
CA SER A 113 -8.06 -4.06 6.19
C SER A 113 -6.75 -3.47 6.77
N HIS A 114 -6.72 -3.14 8.06
CA HIS A 114 -5.49 -2.76 8.74
C HIS A 114 -4.63 -3.98 9.06
N GLY A 115 -5.24 -5.09 9.44
CA GLY A 115 -4.57 -6.36 9.71
C GLY A 115 -3.74 -6.89 8.54
N LEU A 116 -4.16 -6.65 7.29
CA LEU A 116 -3.36 -7.00 6.11
C LEU A 116 -1.94 -6.42 6.15
N ARG A 117 -1.81 -5.19 6.66
CA ARG A 117 -0.52 -4.54 6.82
C ARG A 117 0.30 -5.14 7.96
N SER A 118 -0.35 -5.52 9.05
CA SER A 118 0.30 -6.21 10.16
C SER A 118 0.81 -7.58 9.72
N THR A 119 0.02 -8.32 8.94
CA THR A 119 0.42 -9.61 8.35
C THR A 119 1.68 -9.47 7.50
N LEU A 120 1.73 -8.48 6.61
CA LEU A 120 2.92 -8.18 5.81
C LEU A 120 4.13 -7.93 6.72
N SER A 121 4.00 -7.03 7.70
CA SER A 121 5.08 -6.71 8.64
C SER A 121 5.58 -7.95 9.38
N THR A 122 4.67 -8.75 9.91
CA THR A 122 5.01 -9.96 10.66
C THR A 122 5.78 -10.96 9.78
N ILE A 123 5.24 -11.30 8.61
CA ILE A 123 5.85 -12.31 7.74
C ILE A 123 7.22 -11.84 7.22
N LEU A 124 7.36 -10.57 6.84
CA LEU A 124 8.66 -10.04 6.42
C LEU A 124 9.70 -10.08 7.55
N ASN A 125 9.33 -9.74 8.79
CA ASN A 125 10.24 -9.85 9.93
C ASN A 125 10.56 -11.30 10.27
N ASP A 126 9.57 -12.17 10.30
CA ASP A 126 9.74 -13.59 10.66
C ASP A 126 10.55 -14.36 9.59
N SER A 127 10.55 -13.90 8.35
CA SER A 127 11.38 -14.51 7.29
C SER A 127 12.88 -14.41 7.58
N GLY A 128 13.31 -13.40 8.34
CA GLY A 128 14.72 -13.14 8.60
C GLY A 128 15.55 -12.69 7.38
N LEU A 129 14.88 -12.48 6.21
CA LEU A 129 15.55 -12.15 4.96
C LEU A 129 15.80 -10.65 4.78
N PHE A 130 15.05 -9.81 5.48
CA PHE A 130 15.03 -8.37 5.25
C PHE A 130 15.35 -7.58 6.51
N GLN A 131 16.05 -6.47 6.36
CA GLN A 131 16.34 -5.60 7.49
C GLN A 131 15.06 -4.89 7.97
N SER A 132 14.88 -4.80 9.29
CA SER A 132 13.72 -4.12 9.87
C SER A 132 13.60 -2.66 9.40
N SER A 133 14.73 -1.96 9.12
CA SER A 133 14.72 -0.61 8.56
C SER A 133 14.02 -0.52 7.20
N TRP A 134 14.15 -1.54 6.35
CA TRP A 134 13.47 -1.58 5.05
C TRP A 134 11.96 -1.78 5.22
N ILE A 135 11.58 -2.66 6.16
CA ILE A 135 10.17 -2.93 6.49
C ILE A 135 9.52 -1.67 7.07
N GLU A 136 10.18 -1.01 8.02
CA GLU A 136 9.70 0.24 8.62
C GLU A 136 9.59 1.38 7.57
N ALA A 137 10.58 1.50 6.67
CA ALA A 137 10.51 2.45 5.56
C ALA A 137 9.34 2.15 4.61
N GLN A 138 9.08 0.84 4.29
CA GLN A 138 7.93 0.40 3.50
C GLN A 138 6.61 0.70 4.18
N LEU A 139 6.58 0.71 5.49
CA LEU A 139 5.38 0.97 6.26
C LEU A 139 5.23 2.44 6.67
N SER A 140 6.10 3.34 6.21
CA SER A 140 6.15 4.75 6.65
C SER A 140 6.04 4.89 8.17
N HIS A 141 6.67 3.98 8.93
CA HIS A 141 6.81 4.15 10.36
C HIS A 141 7.89 5.20 10.62
N THR A 142 7.61 6.13 11.50
CA THR A 142 8.60 7.12 11.94
C THR A 142 9.53 6.46 12.94
N ASP A 143 10.83 6.50 12.67
CA ASP A 143 11.83 6.15 13.68
C ASP A 143 11.61 7.04 14.91
N LYS A 144 11.63 6.44 16.11
CA LYS A 144 11.47 7.19 17.37
C LYS A 144 12.62 8.15 17.64
N ASP A 145 13.76 7.93 17.00
CA ASP A 145 14.91 8.83 17.03
C ASP A 145 14.77 9.96 16.00
N GLN A 146 14.07 11.01 16.39
CA GLN A 146 13.87 12.24 15.61
C GLN A 146 15.16 13.01 15.27
N THR A 147 16.32 12.54 15.67
CA THR A 147 17.62 13.21 15.48
C THR A 147 18.29 12.92 14.14
N ARG A 148 17.88 11.94 13.38
CA ARG A 148 18.33 11.73 12.00
C ARG A 148 17.41 12.43 11.01
N GLY A 149 17.62 13.73 10.90
CA GLY A 149 16.79 14.69 10.19
C GLY A 149 16.83 14.62 8.67
N SER A 150 16.55 13.50 8.07
CA SER A 150 16.18 13.46 6.65
C SER A 150 15.37 12.20 6.41
N TYR A 151 14.04 12.36 6.34
CA TYR A 151 13.16 11.32 5.81
C TYR A 151 13.40 11.20 4.30
N ASN A 152 14.45 10.46 3.94
CA ASN A 152 14.67 10.11 2.56
C ASN A 152 13.85 8.84 2.26
N HIS A 153 12.58 8.99 1.81
CA HIS A 153 11.75 7.86 1.41
C HIS A 153 12.23 7.17 0.13
N ALA A 154 13.24 7.73 -0.53
CA ALA A 154 14.04 7.03 -1.52
C ALA A 154 15.07 6.09 -0.85
N GLU A 155 15.23 6.18 0.48
CA GLU A 155 16.11 5.31 1.22
C GLU A 155 15.65 3.86 1.09
N TYR A 156 16.58 2.99 0.77
CA TYR A 156 16.36 1.56 0.56
C TYR A 156 15.37 1.24 -0.58
N LEU A 157 15.19 2.12 -1.57
CA LEU A 157 14.17 1.87 -2.61
C LEU A 157 14.43 0.56 -3.37
N ASN A 158 15.69 0.29 -3.74
CA ASN A 158 16.06 -0.95 -4.45
C ASN A 158 15.83 -2.18 -3.57
N GLN A 159 16.25 -2.13 -2.31
CA GLN A 159 16.06 -3.22 -1.35
C GLN A 159 14.57 -3.46 -1.07
N ARG A 160 13.79 -2.40 -0.99
CA ARG A 160 12.32 -2.48 -0.84
C ARG A 160 11.66 -3.03 -2.10
N GLN A 161 12.20 -2.75 -3.29
CA GLN A 161 11.71 -3.34 -4.55
C GLN A 161 11.83 -4.87 -4.52
N GLU A 162 13.00 -5.38 -4.16
CA GLU A 162 13.25 -6.82 -4.03
C GLU A 162 12.37 -7.44 -2.93
N MET A 163 12.27 -6.81 -1.78
CA MET A 163 11.44 -7.24 -0.65
C MET A 163 9.96 -7.33 -1.03
N MET A 164 9.43 -6.33 -1.75
CA MET A 164 8.02 -6.32 -2.14
C MET A 164 7.72 -7.30 -3.28
N GLN A 165 8.70 -7.59 -4.15
CA GLN A 165 8.56 -8.68 -5.12
C GLN A 165 8.53 -10.04 -4.42
N TRP A 166 9.47 -10.29 -3.50
CA TRP A 166 9.47 -11.52 -2.70
C TRP A 166 8.14 -11.72 -1.96
N TRP A 167 7.60 -10.65 -1.35
CA TRP A 167 6.31 -10.70 -0.67
C TRP A 167 5.16 -11.10 -1.61
N ALA A 168 5.13 -10.56 -2.80
CA ALA A 168 4.10 -10.88 -3.77
C ALA A 168 4.21 -12.33 -4.26
N ASP A 169 5.42 -12.82 -4.50
CA ASP A 169 5.68 -14.20 -4.90
C ASP A 169 5.32 -15.19 -3.77
N TYR A 170 5.58 -14.82 -2.51
CA TYR A 170 5.13 -15.60 -1.34
C TYR A 170 3.61 -15.72 -1.29
N LEU A 171 2.88 -14.65 -1.56
CA LEU A 171 1.41 -14.68 -1.62
C LEU A 171 0.90 -15.59 -2.75
N ASP A 172 1.55 -15.57 -3.91
CA ASP A 172 1.20 -16.45 -5.03
C ASP A 172 1.43 -17.92 -4.67
N GLN A 173 2.51 -18.25 -3.97
CA GLN A 173 2.75 -19.61 -3.46
C GLN A 173 1.65 -20.05 -2.48
N CYS A 174 1.23 -19.17 -1.56
CA CYS A 174 0.11 -19.45 -0.65
C CYS A 174 -1.19 -19.76 -1.40
N LEU A 175 -1.46 -19.08 -2.51
CA LEU A 175 -2.63 -19.31 -3.35
C LEU A 175 -2.57 -20.66 -4.07
N LEU A 176 -1.38 -21.07 -4.54
CA LEU A 176 -1.19 -22.37 -5.20
C LEU A 176 -1.40 -23.55 -4.23
N ILE A 177 -0.89 -23.46 -3.01
CA ILE A 177 -1.05 -24.49 -1.97
C ILE A 177 -2.54 -24.70 -1.68
N ASN A 178 -3.31 -23.63 -1.51
CA ASN A 178 -4.74 -23.69 -1.20
C ASN A 178 -5.62 -24.17 -2.38
N LYS A 179 -5.13 -24.17 -3.61
CA LYS A 179 -5.86 -24.72 -4.77
C LYS A 179 -5.69 -26.23 -4.91
N ASN A 180 -4.66 -26.79 -4.29
CA ASN A 180 -4.29 -28.20 -4.36
C ASN A 180 -4.68 -28.97 -3.08
N ALA A 181 -5.24 -28.29 -2.08
CA ALA A 181 -5.76 -28.87 -0.84
C ALA A 181 -7.29 -28.99 -0.90
#